data_4c1dd7b8d2ac06f923f24de816dd1870
#
_entry.id   4c1dd7b8d2ac06f923f24de816dd1870
#
_cell.length_a   1.000
_cell.length_b   1.000
_cell.length_c   1.000
_cell.angle_alpha   90.00
_cell.angle_beta   90.00
_cell.angle_gamma   90.00
#
_symmetry.space_group_name_H-M   'P 1'
#
loop_
_entity.id
_entity.type
_entity.pdbx_description
1 polymer ?
#
loop_
_entity_poly.entity_id
_entity_poly.type
_entity_poly.pdbx_seq_one_letter_code
_entity_poly.pdbx_strand_id
1 'polypeptide(L)'
;MNNKELLKLNGISKAFGKMEVLSDINLSINLGEVVALVGDNGAGKSTLIKIITGVHKPTQGEIFFKNQKTKIKSVSHSRSIGIEAVYQERALADQQELYRNIFAGREITHFLGFMNIQKEKEETEKILKNTIGFTSKAITMNSTVENLSGGEKQGIAFGRSLYFDADLIILD
;
A
#
# COMPACT_ATOMS: atom_id res chain seq x y z
N MET A 1 20.73 18.91 6.94
CA MET A 1 20.24 17.53 6.84
C MET A 1 19.97 17.26 5.38
N ASN A 2 20.69 16.30 4.74
CA ASN A 2 20.40 15.95 3.34
C ASN A 2 19.03 15.24 3.30
N ASN A 3 17.98 15.98 3.00
CA ASN A 3 16.67 15.37 2.72
C ASN A 3 16.82 14.49 1.47
N LYS A 4 16.90 13.17 1.69
CA LYS A 4 16.90 12.23 0.57
C LYS A 4 15.47 12.18 0.02
N GLU A 5 15.29 12.65 -1.20
CA GLU A 5 14.03 12.56 -1.95
C GLU A 5 13.65 11.09 -2.14
N LEU A 6 12.47 10.70 -1.66
CA LEU A 6 11.94 9.35 -1.74
C LEU A 6 11.11 9.15 -3.00
N LEU A 7 10.15 10.06 -3.23
CA LEU A 7 9.29 10.07 -4.41
C LEU A 7 9.35 11.45 -5.05
N LYS A 8 9.48 11.50 -6.38
CA LYS A 8 9.30 12.72 -7.17
C LYS A 8 8.44 12.44 -8.37
N LEU A 9 7.44 13.26 -8.55
CA LEU A 9 6.60 13.35 -9.72
C LEU A 9 6.99 14.60 -10.49
N ASN A 10 7.26 14.46 -11.77
CA ASN A 10 7.67 15.57 -12.65
C ASN A 10 6.75 15.62 -13.85
N GLY A 11 5.92 16.65 -13.93
CA GLY A 11 5.00 16.90 -15.03
C GLY A 11 3.95 15.81 -15.25
N ILE A 12 3.47 15.16 -14.19
CA ILE A 12 2.51 14.05 -14.32
C ILE A 12 1.16 14.57 -14.81
N SER A 13 0.76 14.07 -15.97
CA SER A 13 -0.57 14.32 -16.54
C SER A 13 -1.30 13.01 -16.78
N LYS A 14 -2.63 13.05 -16.66
CA LYS A 14 -3.49 11.89 -16.93
C LYS A 14 -4.77 12.30 -17.63
N ALA A 15 -5.00 11.70 -18.78
CA ALA A 15 -6.26 11.79 -19.50
C ALA A 15 -6.92 10.41 -19.63
N PHE A 16 -8.25 10.39 -19.59
CA PHE A 16 -9.09 9.26 -19.93
C PHE A 16 -9.92 9.62 -21.16
N GLY A 17 -9.51 9.12 -22.32
CA GLY A 17 -10.03 9.56 -23.61
C GLY A 17 -9.73 11.05 -23.83
N LYS A 18 -10.77 11.86 -23.95
CA LYS A 18 -10.65 13.31 -24.13
C LYS A 18 -10.65 14.12 -22.82
N MET A 19 -10.93 13.47 -21.68
CA MET A 19 -11.03 14.15 -20.40
C MET A 19 -9.68 14.12 -19.69
N GLU A 20 -9.06 15.28 -19.53
CA GLU A 20 -7.86 15.45 -18.71
C GLU A 20 -8.28 15.56 -17.23
N VAL A 21 -7.72 14.69 -16.39
CA VAL A 21 -8.01 14.60 -14.95
C VAL A 21 -6.84 15.15 -14.12
N LEU A 22 -5.61 14.99 -14.61
CA LEU A 22 -4.41 15.56 -14.01
C LEU A 22 -3.62 16.29 -15.09
N SER A 23 -3.15 17.48 -14.79
CA SER A 23 -2.35 18.32 -15.70
C SER A 23 -1.11 18.82 -14.97
N ASP A 24 0.05 18.48 -15.48
CA ASP A 24 1.38 18.95 -15.04
C ASP A 24 1.61 18.89 -13.51
N ILE A 25 1.27 17.78 -12.88
CA ILE A 25 1.44 17.61 -11.42
C ILE A 25 2.91 17.39 -11.08
N ASN A 26 3.42 18.27 -10.23
CA ASN A 26 4.76 18.22 -9.67
C ASN A 26 4.66 18.04 -8.15
N LEU A 27 5.27 16.97 -7.61
CA LEU A 27 5.25 16.63 -6.18
C LEU A 27 6.58 15.98 -5.80
N SER A 28 7.10 16.37 -4.65
CA SER A 28 8.29 15.74 -4.06
C SER A 28 7.99 15.34 -2.62
N ILE A 29 8.38 14.13 -2.24
CA ILE A 29 8.25 13.58 -0.89
C ILE A 29 9.61 13.09 -0.45
N ASN A 30 10.06 13.52 0.73
CA ASN A 30 11.33 13.13 1.31
C ASN A 30 11.17 11.94 2.28
N LEU A 31 12.27 11.26 2.56
CA LEU A 31 12.29 10.23 3.59
C LEU A 31 11.88 10.82 4.96
N GLY A 32 10.95 10.12 5.64
CA GLY A 32 10.43 10.53 6.94
C GLY A 32 9.45 11.70 6.90
N GLU A 33 9.05 12.15 5.71
CA GLU A 33 8.08 13.23 5.53
C GLU A 33 6.65 12.67 5.55
N VAL A 34 5.72 13.43 6.14
CA VAL A 34 4.28 13.18 6.09
C VAL A 34 3.65 14.27 5.23
N VAL A 35 3.04 13.88 4.12
CA VAL A 35 2.41 14.78 3.16
C VAL A 35 0.91 14.52 3.11
N ALA A 36 0.10 15.56 3.28
CA ALA A 36 -1.35 15.51 3.12
C ALA A 36 -1.75 15.99 1.73
N LEU A 37 -2.45 15.12 0.98
CA LEU A 37 -3.01 15.46 -0.32
C LEU A 37 -4.45 15.97 -0.13
N VAL A 38 -4.64 17.28 -0.20
CA VAL A 38 -5.92 17.94 0.01
C VAL A 38 -6.48 18.49 -1.29
N GLY A 39 -7.80 18.64 -1.37
CA GLY A 39 -8.51 19.18 -2.53
C GLY A 39 -9.96 18.68 -2.58
N ASP A 40 -10.77 19.28 -3.42
CA ASP A 40 -12.19 18.97 -3.59
C ASP A 40 -12.42 17.55 -4.16
N ASN A 41 -13.68 17.08 -4.05
CA ASN A 41 -14.09 15.86 -4.71
C ASN A 41 -13.97 16.03 -6.22
N GLY A 42 -13.32 15.05 -6.88
CA GLY A 42 -13.06 15.14 -8.32
C GLY A 42 -11.74 15.86 -8.70
N ALA A 43 -11.00 16.45 -7.77
CA ALA A 43 -9.71 17.10 -8.04
C ALA A 43 -8.58 16.17 -8.50
N GLY A 44 -8.83 14.88 -8.71
CA GLY A 44 -7.84 13.94 -9.22
C GLY A 44 -6.99 13.26 -8.15
N LYS A 45 -7.22 13.48 -6.84
CA LYS A 45 -6.43 12.89 -5.74
C LYS A 45 -6.28 11.37 -5.88
N SER A 46 -7.40 10.65 -5.96
CA SER A 46 -7.38 9.19 -6.09
C SER A 46 -6.78 8.73 -7.43
N THR A 47 -6.84 9.56 -8.48
CA THR A 47 -6.16 9.27 -9.76
C THR A 47 -4.64 9.36 -9.59
N LEU A 48 -4.14 10.37 -8.87
CA LEU A 48 -2.72 10.50 -8.57
C LEU A 48 -2.22 9.32 -7.73
N ILE A 49 -2.96 8.95 -6.67
CA ILE A 49 -2.67 7.77 -5.85
C ILE A 49 -2.62 6.51 -6.72
N LYS A 50 -3.61 6.30 -7.61
CA LYS A 50 -3.65 5.17 -8.53
C LYS A 50 -2.47 5.13 -9.51
N ILE A 51 -1.89 6.27 -9.86
CA ILE A 51 -0.67 6.34 -10.67
C ILE A 51 0.54 5.91 -9.83
N ILE A 52 0.70 6.45 -8.63
CA ILE A 52 1.82 6.11 -7.73
C ILE A 52 1.78 4.64 -7.33
N THR A 53 0.59 4.07 -7.16
CA THR A 53 0.39 2.65 -6.81
C THR A 53 0.38 1.70 -8.01
N GLY A 54 0.52 2.22 -9.23
CA GLY A 54 0.62 1.39 -10.45
C GLY A 54 -0.69 0.83 -10.99
N VAL A 55 -1.85 1.29 -10.48
CA VAL A 55 -3.18 0.96 -11.02
C VAL A 55 -3.37 1.65 -12.38
N HIS A 56 -2.91 2.89 -12.50
CA HIS A 56 -2.94 3.65 -13.76
C HIS A 56 -1.54 4.05 -14.19
N LYS A 57 -1.35 4.13 -15.50
CA LYS A 57 -0.14 4.73 -16.08
C LYS A 57 -0.40 6.22 -16.33
N PRO A 58 0.54 7.11 -16.06
CA PRO A 58 0.42 8.50 -16.48
C PRO A 58 0.39 8.59 -18.02
N THR A 59 -0.26 9.63 -18.56
CA THR A 59 -0.24 9.93 -19.99
C THR A 59 1.07 10.64 -20.38
N GLN A 60 1.54 11.53 -19.48
CA GLN A 60 2.79 12.25 -19.61
C GLN A 60 3.48 12.38 -18.25
N GLY A 61 4.75 12.80 -18.28
CA GLY A 61 5.55 13.03 -17.09
C GLY A 61 6.38 11.82 -16.66
N GLU A 62 7.12 12.01 -15.60
CA GLU A 62 8.10 11.04 -15.11
C GLU A 62 7.96 10.84 -13.59
N ILE A 63 8.19 9.61 -13.16
CA ILE A 63 8.21 9.24 -11.75
C ILE A 63 9.64 8.84 -11.38
N PHE A 64 10.13 9.39 -10.28
CA PHE A 64 11.39 8.98 -9.67
C PHE A 64 11.08 8.42 -8.29
N PHE A 65 11.64 7.26 -7.97
CA PHE A 65 11.55 6.64 -6.67
C PHE A 65 12.96 6.28 -6.18
N LYS A 66 13.30 6.71 -4.96
CA LYS A 66 14.67 6.58 -4.40
C LYS A 66 15.73 7.15 -5.36
N ASN A 67 15.46 8.33 -5.92
CA ASN A 67 16.31 9.02 -6.91
C ASN A 67 16.51 8.26 -8.24
N GLN A 68 15.74 7.21 -8.52
CA GLN A 68 15.83 6.47 -9.78
C GLN A 68 14.57 6.67 -10.61
N LYS A 69 14.73 7.01 -11.90
CA LYS A 69 13.61 7.08 -12.83
C LYS A 69 12.94 5.71 -12.93
N THR A 70 11.67 5.65 -12.58
CA THR A 70 10.94 4.42 -12.39
C THR A 70 9.65 4.41 -13.20
N LYS A 71 9.44 3.36 -13.99
CA LYS A 71 8.14 3.10 -14.63
C LYS A 71 7.37 2.09 -13.79
N ILE A 72 6.38 2.57 -13.04
CA ILE A 72 5.53 1.70 -12.25
C ILE A 72 4.58 0.94 -13.19
N LYS A 73 4.78 -0.37 -13.31
CA LYS A 73 4.11 -1.21 -14.33
C LYS A 73 2.79 -1.79 -13.86
N SER A 74 2.67 -2.03 -12.55
CA SER A 74 1.51 -2.67 -11.91
C SER A 74 1.54 -2.44 -10.40
N VAL A 75 0.45 -2.78 -9.71
CA VAL A 75 0.38 -2.76 -8.25
C VAL A 75 1.41 -3.71 -7.63
N SER A 76 1.63 -4.88 -8.21
CA SER A 76 2.66 -5.80 -7.73
C SER A 76 4.06 -5.20 -7.86
N HIS A 77 4.33 -4.46 -8.94
CA HIS A 77 5.62 -3.78 -9.11
C HIS A 77 5.78 -2.61 -8.12
N SER A 78 4.74 -1.79 -7.86
CA SER A 78 4.83 -0.72 -6.86
C SER A 78 5.16 -1.28 -5.47
N ARG A 79 4.50 -2.37 -5.08
CA ARG A 79 4.77 -3.08 -3.83
C ARG A 79 6.19 -3.64 -3.77
N SER A 80 6.69 -4.24 -4.84
CA SER A 80 8.04 -4.83 -4.87
C SER A 80 9.16 -3.79 -4.73
N ILE A 81 8.89 -2.52 -5.04
CA ILE A 81 9.85 -1.42 -4.88
C ILE A 81 9.65 -0.64 -3.55
N GLY A 82 8.69 -1.03 -2.72
CA GLY A 82 8.45 -0.44 -1.40
C GLY A 82 7.35 0.61 -1.33
N ILE A 83 6.42 0.67 -2.30
CA ILE A 83 5.25 1.56 -2.27
C ILE A 83 4.00 0.75 -1.91
N GLU A 84 3.39 1.04 -0.76
CA GLU A 84 2.16 0.40 -0.29
C GLU A 84 1.02 1.41 -0.19
N ALA A 85 -0.19 0.95 -0.54
CA ALA A 85 -1.41 1.71 -0.29
C ALA A 85 -2.33 0.94 0.65
N VAL A 86 -2.81 1.66 1.67
CA VAL A 86 -3.83 1.22 2.60
C VAL A 86 -5.11 1.97 2.26
N TYR A 87 -6.07 1.29 1.67
CA TYR A 87 -7.37 1.84 1.34
C TYR A 87 -8.32 1.70 2.52
N GLN A 88 -9.12 2.72 2.80
CA GLN A 88 -10.02 2.78 3.95
C GLN A 88 -11.16 1.74 3.85
N GLU A 89 -11.62 1.44 2.63
CA GLU A 89 -12.67 0.46 2.39
C GLU A 89 -12.17 -0.66 1.47
N ARG A 90 -12.47 -1.93 1.81
CA ARG A 90 -12.22 -3.13 1.00
C ARG A 90 -10.76 -3.56 0.84
N ALA A 91 -9.85 -3.11 1.73
CA ALA A 91 -8.47 -3.61 1.71
C ALA A 91 -8.35 -5.07 2.18
N LEU A 92 -9.36 -5.58 2.87
CA LEU A 92 -9.39 -6.90 3.46
C LEU A 92 -10.61 -7.69 2.96
N ALA A 93 -10.42 -8.99 2.78
CA ALA A 93 -11.48 -9.93 2.43
C ALA A 93 -12.16 -10.40 3.72
N ASP A 94 -13.38 -9.92 3.98
CA ASP A 94 -14.10 -10.11 5.24
C ASP A 94 -14.25 -11.58 5.65
N GLN A 95 -14.52 -12.47 4.68
CA GLN A 95 -14.73 -13.90 4.93
C GLN A 95 -13.43 -14.72 5.01
N GLN A 96 -12.27 -14.08 4.81
CA GLN A 96 -10.99 -14.77 4.89
C GLN A 96 -10.35 -14.57 6.26
N GLU A 97 -9.56 -15.57 6.66
CA GLU A 97 -8.77 -15.55 7.88
C GLU A 97 -7.68 -14.47 7.82
N LEU A 98 -7.25 -13.96 8.98
CA LEU A 98 -6.27 -12.87 9.08
C LEU A 98 -4.96 -13.18 8.38
N TYR A 99 -4.41 -14.39 8.54
CA TYR A 99 -3.16 -14.75 7.87
C TYR A 99 -3.29 -14.66 6.34
N ARG A 100 -4.43 -15.06 5.77
CA ARG A 100 -4.67 -14.94 4.32
C ARG A 100 -4.76 -13.48 3.88
N ASN A 101 -5.38 -12.63 4.70
CA ASN A 101 -5.48 -11.20 4.41
C ASN A 101 -4.11 -10.50 4.44
N ILE A 102 -3.25 -10.87 5.38
CA ILE A 102 -1.92 -10.28 5.50
C ILE A 102 -1.05 -10.66 4.29
N PHE A 103 -1.05 -11.92 3.90
CA PHE A 103 -0.18 -12.44 2.84
C PHE A 103 -0.81 -12.47 1.44
N ALA A 104 -2.05 -11.99 1.27
CA ALA A 104 -2.74 -11.98 -0.03
C ALA A 104 -1.89 -11.33 -1.14
N GLY A 105 -1.53 -12.12 -2.16
CA GLY A 105 -0.68 -11.73 -3.27
C GLY A 105 0.82 -11.63 -2.96
N ARG A 106 1.25 -12.11 -1.78
CA ARG A 106 2.64 -12.23 -1.33
C ARG A 106 2.78 -13.44 -0.42
N GLU A 107 2.19 -14.54 -0.82
CA GLU A 107 2.16 -15.77 -0.06
C GLU A 107 3.57 -16.27 0.25
N ILE A 108 3.79 -16.71 1.48
CA ILE A 108 5.04 -17.38 1.86
C ILE A 108 5.01 -18.79 1.28
N THR A 109 5.98 -19.12 0.44
CA THR A 109 6.03 -20.41 -0.23
C THR A 109 7.22 -21.24 0.22
N HIS A 110 7.07 -22.57 0.17
CA HIS A 110 8.20 -23.50 0.18
C HIS A 110 8.97 -23.43 -1.14
N PHE A 111 10.15 -24.07 -1.20
CA PHE A 111 11.01 -24.08 -2.38
C PHE A 111 10.34 -24.64 -3.66
N LEU A 112 9.29 -25.46 -3.52
CA LEU A 112 8.50 -26.00 -4.64
C LEU A 112 7.33 -25.09 -5.07
N GLY A 113 7.20 -23.89 -4.49
CA GLY A 113 6.14 -22.95 -4.81
C GLY A 113 4.80 -23.19 -4.11
N PHE A 114 4.66 -24.21 -3.27
CA PHE A 114 3.47 -24.43 -2.45
C PHE A 114 3.45 -23.45 -1.26
N MET A 115 2.27 -22.94 -0.90
CA MET A 115 2.09 -22.03 0.23
C MET A 115 2.51 -22.69 1.54
N ASN A 116 3.28 -21.95 2.34
CA ASN A 116 3.66 -22.33 3.70
C ASN A 116 2.70 -21.68 4.71
N ILE A 117 1.51 -22.27 4.84
CA ILE A 117 0.44 -21.78 5.72
C ILE A 117 0.90 -21.67 7.18
N GLN A 118 1.70 -22.63 7.65
CA GLN A 118 2.20 -22.62 9.02
C GLN A 118 3.07 -21.38 9.26
N LYS A 119 3.97 -21.06 8.33
CA LYS A 119 4.82 -19.88 8.42
C LYS A 119 4.02 -18.58 8.35
N GLU A 120 3.01 -18.51 7.48
CA GLU A 120 2.11 -17.35 7.39
C GLU A 120 1.36 -17.12 8.72
N LYS A 121 0.88 -18.16 9.37
CA LYS A 121 0.22 -18.07 10.69
C LYS A 121 1.18 -17.57 11.77
N GLU A 122 2.39 -18.10 11.83
CA GLU A 122 3.42 -17.67 12.78
C GLU A 122 3.79 -16.20 12.60
N GLU A 123 4.00 -15.75 11.37
CA GLU A 123 4.31 -14.35 11.08
C GLU A 123 3.11 -13.44 11.37
N THR A 124 1.88 -13.90 11.07
CA THR A 124 0.66 -13.16 11.43
C THR A 124 0.57 -12.94 12.93
N GLU A 125 0.83 -13.95 13.74
CA GLU A 125 0.81 -13.83 15.20
C GLU A 125 1.82 -12.79 15.70
N LYS A 126 3.02 -12.73 15.10
CA LYS A 126 4.03 -11.70 15.41
C LYS A 126 3.54 -10.30 15.05
N ILE A 127 2.92 -10.13 13.88
CA ILE A 127 2.36 -8.84 13.44
C ILE A 127 1.28 -8.39 14.41
N LEU A 128 0.34 -9.26 14.77
CA LEU A 128 -0.75 -8.94 15.70
C LEU A 128 -0.22 -8.48 17.06
N LYS A 129 0.78 -9.18 17.61
CA LYS A 129 1.35 -8.88 18.93
C LYS A 129 2.29 -7.68 18.92
N ASN A 130 3.24 -7.65 17.98
CA ASN A 130 4.38 -6.76 18.07
C ASN A 130 4.17 -5.45 17.29
N THR A 131 3.41 -5.51 16.19
CA THR A 131 3.25 -4.36 15.30
C THR A 131 1.95 -3.62 15.56
N ILE A 132 0.85 -4.37 15.74
CA ILE A 132 -0.48 -3.78 15.94
C ILE A 132 -0.79 -3.60 17.41
N GLY A 133 -0.17 -4.42 18.28
CA GLY A 133 -0.37 -4.35 19.73
C GLY A 133 -1.75 -4.86 20.17
N PHE A 134 -2.35 -5.78 19.43
CA PHE A 134 -3.60 -6.39 19.86
C PHE A 134 -3.40 -7.19 21.15
N THR A 135 -3.98 -6.70 22.24
CA THR A 135 -3.96 -7.35 23.55
C THR A 135 -5.13 -8.31 23.74
N SER A 136 -6.15 -8.24 22.89
CA SER A 136 -7.33 -9.10 22.96
C SER A 136 -6.96 -10.54 22.56
N LYS A 137 -7.14 -11.48 23.49
CA LYS A 137 -7.00 -12.92 23.24
C LYS A 137 -8.06 -13.48 22.27
N ALA A 138 -9.08 -12.67 21.94
CA ALA A 138 -10.16 -13.06 21.04
C ALA A 138 -9.74 -13.00 19.54
N ILE A 139 -8.71 -12.21 19.22
CA ILE A 139 -8.22 -12.05 17.84
C ILE A 139 -6.99 -12.94 17.65
N THR A 140 -7.12 -13.91 16.76
CA THR A 140 -6.07 -14.87 16.41
C THR A 140 -5.81 -14.85 14.91
N MET A 141 -4.72 -15.48 14.46
CA MET A 141 -4.42 -15.62 13.04
C MET A 141 -5.54 -16.33 12.24
N ASN A 142 -6.38 -17.13 12.92
CA ASN A 142 -7.51 -17.84 12.28
C ASN A 142 -8.83 -17.07 12.37
N SER A 143 -8.88 -15.92 13.03
CA SER A 143 -10.08 -15.08 13.10
C SER A 143 -10.38 -14.54 11.70
N THR A 144 -11.68 -14.47 11.34
CA THR A 144 -12.13 -13.82 10.12
C THR A 144 -12.17 -12.31 10.31
N VAL A 145 -11.90 -11.57 9.23
CA VAL A 145 -11.90 -10.10 9.24
C VAL A 145 -13.29 -9.53 9.49
N GLU A 146 -14.34 -10.26 9.12
CA GLU A 146 -15.75 -9.86 9.32
C GLU A 146 -16.05 -9.42 10.76
N ASN A 147 -15.48 -10.12 11.72
CA ASN A 147 -15.72 -9.91 13.15
C ASN A 147 -14.89 -8.78 13.77
N LEU A 148 -14.06 -8.10 12.99
CA LEU A 148 -13.20 -7.02 13.47
C LEU A 148 -13.89 -5.67 13.39
N SER A 149 -13.64 -4.83 14.39
CA SER A 149 -14.00 -3.42 14.35
C SER A 149 -13.26 -2.67 13.23
N GLY A 150 -13.76 -1.49 12.82
CA GLY A 150 -13.11 -0.66 11.82
C GLY A 150 -11.65 -0.31 12.15
N GLY A 151 -11.39 0.02 13.42
CA GLY A 151 -10.03 0.32 13.89
C GLY A 151 -9.09 -0.89 13.82
N GLU A 152 -9.59 -2.08 14.16
CA GLU A 152 -8.82 -3.32 14.04
C GLU A 152 -8.50 -3.66 12.58
N LYS A 153 -9.48 -3.48 11.68
CA LYS A 153 -9.27 -3.64 10.24
C LYS A 153 -8.18 -2.69 9.71
N GLN A 154 -8.21 -1.43 10.12
CA GLN A 154 -7.14 -0.46 9.79
C GLN A 154 -5.79 -0.88 10.37
N GLY A 155 -5.76 -1.33 11.62
CA GLY A 155 -4.57 -1.85 12.27
C GLY A 155 -3.93 -3.00 11.47
N ILE A 156 -4.75 -3.96 11.01
CA ILE A 156 -4.28 -5.08 10.16
C ILE A 156 -3.69 -4.57 8.84
N ALA A 157 -4.38 -3.67 8.15
CA ALA A 157 -3.91 -3.13 6.88
C ALA A 157 -2.59 -2.34 7.04
N PHE A 158 -2.45 -1.59 8.13
CA PHE A 158 -1.23 -0.86 8.45
C PHE A 158 -0.09 -1.81 8.87
N GLY A 159 -0.38 -2.78 9.74
CA GLY A 159 0.59 -3.79 10.18
C GLY A 159 1.16 -4.60 9.01
N ARG A 160 0.32 -4.90 8.01
CA ARG A 160 0.75 -5.49 6.75
C ARG A 160 1.78 -4.62 6.02
N SER A 161 1.53 -3.32 5.89
CA SER A 161 2.46 -2.41 5.21
C SER A 161 3.81 -2.33 5.91
N LEU A 162 3.83 -2.33 7.24
CA LEU A 162 5.07 -2.35 8.03
C LEU A 162 5.81 -3.68 7.91
N TYR A 163 5.11 -4.81 7.90
CA TYR A 163 5.73 -6.12 7.77
C TYR A 163 6.49 -6.28 6.44
N PHE A 164 5.99 -5.68 5.37
CA PHE A 164 6.63 -5.74 4.05
C PHE A 164 7.63 -4.60 3.81
N ASP A 165 8.12 -3.93 4.87
CA ASP A 165 9.15 -2.88 4.83
C ASP A 165 8.86 -1.80 3.78
N ALA A 166 7.62 -1.28 3.79
CA ALA A 166 7.24 -0.22 2.87
C ALA A 166 8.03 1.07 3.15
N ASP A 167 8.67 1.63 2.13
CA ASP A 167 9.36 2.92 2.22
C ASP A 167 8.38 4.10 2.10
N LEU A 168 7.29 3.91 1.34
CA LEU A 168 6.20 4.88 1.16
C LEU A 168 4.87 4.20 1.45
N ILE A 169 4.15 4.70 2.46
CA ILE A 169 2.79 4.27 2.80
C ILE A 169 1.82 5.37 2.41
N ILE A 170 0.81 5.02 1.62
CA ILE A 170 -0.27 5.91 1.19
C ILE A 170 -1.54 5.48 1.91
N LEU A 171 -2.18 6.42 2.63
CA LEU A 171 -3.46 6.22 3.30
C LEU A 171 -4.54 6.95 2.50
N ASP A 172 -5.52 6.22 1.93
CA ASP A 172 -6.62 6.75 1.10
C ASP A 172 -7.98 6.40 1.68
#